data_2223a90b824632b1ff08ab64c49f8cc5
#
_entry.id   2223a90b824632b1ff08ab64c49f8cc5
#
_cell.length_a   1.000
_cell.length_b   1.000
_cell.length_c   1.000
_cell.angle_alpha   90.00
_cell.angle_beta   90.00
_cell.angle_gamma   90.00
#
_symmetry.space_group_name_H-M   'P 1'
#
loop_
_entity.id
_entity.type
_entity.pdbx_description
1 polymer ?
#
loop_
_entity_poly.entity_id
_entity_poly.type
_entity_poly.pdbx_seq_one_letter_code
_entity_poly.pdbx_strand_id
1 'polypeptide(L)'
;EYGVTLDSVSFNDIVISDTATIGSIVNQIPLGTIIFPNGSNTQIPALPSIISNDTINIDASDYFDFMTLHSGYLSVEIINNFPTDISNIDISLINMIDFSIIANFYFPLISSGSSVIDSISIAGLTIPENVVGILNNLDVNQSSGAVGINYDDALITNFTLSNLGFISASAIFPEQEIYVKKEEQIIDLDPI
;
A
#
# COMPACT_ATOMS: atom_id res chain seq x y z
N GLU A 1 16.45 -19.61 -34.67
CA GLU A 1 15.74 -19.08 -33.48
C GLU A 1 16.74 -18.22 -32.71
N TYR A 2 16.55 -16.91 -32.73
CA TYR A 2 17.45 -15.99 -32.03
C TYR A 2 16.85 -15.77 -30.64
N GLY A 3 17.48 -16.33 -29.59
CA GLY A 3 17.12 -16.07 -28.22
C GLY A 3 17.67 -14.70 -27.80
N VAL A 4 16.81 -13.78 -27.45
CA VAL A 4 17.20 -12.52 -26.75
C VAL A 4 17.17 -12.83 -25.25
N THR A 5 18.35 -12.82 -24.62
CA THR A 5 18.43 -12.88 -23.17
C THR A 5 18.34 -11.44 -22.66
N LEU A 6 17.29 -11.11 -21.93
CA LEU A 6 17.18 -9.83 -21.21
C LEU A 6 17.97 -9.96 -19.91
N ASP A 7 19.06 -9.21 -19.79
CA ASP A 7 19.77 -9.04 -18.52
C ASP A 7 18.89 -8.22 -17.59
N SER A 8 18.25 -8.86 -16.63
CA SER A 8 17.44 -8.32 -15.52
C SER A 8 16.62 -7.05 -15.82
N VAL A 9 15.31 -7.20 -15.90
CA VAL A 9 14.37 -6.06 -15.84
C VAL A 9 14.19 -5.71 -14.37
N SER A 10 14.64 -4.52 -13.94
CA SER A 10 14.34 -3.99 -12.63
C SER A 10 13.15 -3.05 -12.72
N PHE A 11 12.16 -3.27 -11.86
CA PHE A 11 11.06 -2.33 -11.71
C PHE A 11 11.37 -1.36 -10.58
N ASN A 12 10.97 -0.11 -10.76
CA ASN A 12 10.93 0.85 -9.67
C ASN A 12 9.90 0.38 -8.64
N ASP A 13 10.08 0.84 -7.40
CA ASP A 13 9.09 0.58 -6.37
C ASP A 13 7.72 1.15 -6.78
N ILE A 14 6.67 0.35 -6.58
CA ILE A 14 5.29 0.76 -6.83
C ILE A 14 4.72 1.21 -5.50
N VAL A 15 4.27 2.47 -5.42
CA VAL A 15 3.67 3.03 -4.21
C VAL A 15 2.22 3.43 -4.48
N ILE A 16 1.31 2.91 -3.65
CA ILE A 16 -0.12 3.24 -3.69
C ILE A 16 -0.49 3.77 -2.32
N SER A 17 -1.14 4.95 -2.28
CA SER A 17 -1.47 5.63 -1.03
C SER A 17 -2.97 5.79 -0.89
N ASP A 18 -3.46 5.59 0.34
CA ASP A 18 -4.83 5.91 0.74
C ASP A 18 -4.83 6.88 1.92
N THR A 19 -5.90 7.68 2.04
CA THR A 19 -5.97 8.73 3.05
C THR A 19 -7.36 8.80 3.66
N ALA A 20 -7.45 8.57 4.97
CA ALA A 20 -8.64 8.81 5.76
C ALA A 20 -8.49 10.06 6.61
N THR A 21 -9.31 11.10 6.39
CA THR A 21 -9.27 12.35 7.16
C THR A 21 -10.18 12.30 8.38
N ILE A 22 -9.88 13.13 9.41
CA ILE A 22 -10.81 13.33 10.53
C ILE A 22 -12.18 13.75 10.03
N GLY A 23 -12.23 14.64 9.03
CA GLY A 23 -13.49 15.09 8.43
C GLY A 23 -14.32 13.94 7.85
N SER A 24 -13.69 13.00 7.14
CA SER A 24 -14.36 11.82 6.59
C SER A 24 -14.93 10.92 7.70
N ILE A 25 -14.16 10.69 8.76
CA ILE A 25 -14.56 9.85 9.89
C ILE A 25 -15.69 10.52 10.70
N VAL A 26 -15.55 11.81 11.02
CA VAL A 26 -16.56 12.56 11.77
C VAL A 26 -17.91 12.59 11.05
N ASN A 27 -17.89 12.66 9.72
CA ASN A 27 -19.14 12.62 8.92
C ASN A 27 -19.85 11.25 8.97
N GLN A 28 -19.16 10.18 9.33
CA GLN A 28 -19.76 8.85 9.49
C GLN A 28 -20.34 8.64 10.90
N ILE A 29 -19.94 9.45 11.89
CA ILE A 29 -20.42 9.37 13.27
C ILE A 29 -21.76 10.15 13.38
N PRO A 30 -22.83 9.54 13.93
CA PRO A 30 -24.05 10.26 14.21
C PRO A 30 -23.80 11.49 15.08
N LEU A 31 -24.20 12.68 14.61
CA LEU A 31 -23.94 13.98 15.24
C LEU A 31 -22.44 14.33 15.36
N GLY A 32 -21.55 13.65 14.63
CA GLY A 32 -20.12 13.84 14.73
C GLY A 32 -19.69 15.29 14.53
N THR A 33 -20.22 15.97 13.52
CA THR A 33 -19.91 17.39 13.25
C THR A 33 -20.36 18.35 14.35
N ILE A 34 -21.33 17.95 15.19
CA ILE A 34 -21.78 18.72 16.35
C ILE A 34 -20.87 18.44 17.55
N ILE A 35 -20.44 17.19 17.73
CA ILE A 35 -19.60 16.77 18.86
C ILE A 35 -18.15 17.20 18.64
N PHE A 36 -17.66 17.11 17.41
CA PHE A 36 -16.29 17.43 17.00
C PHE A 36 -16.28 18.49 15.88
N PRO A 37 -16.68 19.75 16.17
CA PRO A 37 -16.70 20.77 15.13
C PRO A 37 -15.28 21.09 14.63
N ASN A 38 -15.12 21.32 13.34
CA ASN A 38 -13.83 21.73 12.77
C ASN A 38 -13.34 23.02 13.42
N GLY A 39 -12.05 23.07 13.75
CA GLY A 39 -11.43 24.22 14.43
C GLY A 39 -11.73 24.31 15.94
N SER A 40 -12.48 23.37 16.52
CA SER A 40 -12.74 23.34 17.97
C SER A 40 -11.59 22.72 18.75
N ASN A 41 -11.55 22.98 20.05
CA ASN A 41 -10.72 22.26 21.00
C ASN A 41 -11.64 21.40 21.89
N THR A 42 -11.50 20.08 21.78
CA THR A 42 -12.30 19.14 22.56
C THR A 42 -11.49 17.92 22.95
N GLN A 43 -11.89 17.26 24.02
CA GLN A 43 -11.31 15.97 24.39
C GLN A 43 -11.92 14.88 23.50
N ILE A 44 -11.07 14.12 22.83
CA ILE A 44 -11.49 12.94 22.08
C ILE A 44 -11.64 11.78 23.08
N PRO A 45 -12.83 11.16 23.19
CA PRO A 45 -12.98 9.95 23.99
C PRO A 45 -12.30 8.76 23.28
N ALA A 46 -12.13 7.64 23.99
CA ALA A 46 -11.76 6.40 23.34
C ALA A 46 -12.91 5.95 22.42
N LEU A 47 -12.57 5.67 21.17
CA LEU A 47 -13.50 5.24 20.13
C LEU A 47 -13.01 3.88 19.58
N PRO A 48 -13.40 2.77 20.22
CA PRO A 48 -13.02 1.43 19.76
C PRO A 48 -13.74 1.10 18.45
N SER A 49 -13.04 0.44 17.54
CA SER A 49 -13.53 0.00 16.23
C SER A 49 -14.27 1.12 15.48
N ILE A 50 -13.70 2.33 15.52
CA ILE A 50 -14.30 3.51 14.85
C ILE A 50 -14.34 3.30 13.33
N ILE A 51 -13.40 2.52 12.80
CA ILE A 51 -13.40 2.01 11.44
C ILE A 51 -13.36 0.49 11.56
N SER A 52 -14.26 -0.18 10.86
CA SER A 52 -14.27 -1.64 10.77
C SER A 52 -14.74 -2.08 9.39
N ASN A 53 -14.01 -3.01 8.80
CA ASN A 53 -14.27 -3.54 7.46
C ASN A 53 -14.37 -2.45 6.37
N ASP A 54 -13.60 -1.38 6.51
CA ASP A 54 -13.49 -0.36 5.48
C ASP A 54 -12.55 -0.84 4.37
N THR A 55 -12.83 -0.42 3.14
CA THR A 55 -12.14 -0.92 1.95
C THR A 55 -11.14 0.11 1.45
N ILE A 56 -9.88 -0.27 1.41
CA ILE A 56 -8.79 0.50 0.82
C ILE A 56 -8.61 0.00 -0.61
N ASN A 57 -8.90 0.84 -1.59
CA ASN A 57 -8.76 0.47 -2.99
C ASN A 57 -7.29 0.52 -3.41
N ILE A 58 -6.75 -0.63 -3.79
CA ILE A 58 -5.37 -0.76 -4.28
C ILE A 58 -5.46 -1.09 -5.77
N ASP A 59 -5.48 -0.05 -6.59
CA ASP A 59 -5.53 -0.20 -8.03
C ASP A 59 -4.12 -0.19 -8.60
N ALA A 60 -3.69 -1.36 -9.05
CA ALA A 60 -2.39 -1.55 -9.69
C ALA A 60 -2.52 -1.74 -11.22
N SER A 61 -3.69 -1.52 -11.81
CA SER A 61 -3.96 -1.73 -13.23
C SER A 61 -3.10 -0.88 -14.16
N ASP A 62 -2.62 0.27 -13.69
CA ASP A 62 -1.70 1.12 -14.45
C ASP A 62 -0.27 0.52 -14.56
N TYR A 63 0.04 -0.51 -13.75
CA TYR A 63 1.36 -1.10 -13.67
C TYR A 63 1.41 -2.53 -14.25
N PHE A 64 0.39 -3.34 -13.96
CA PHE A 64 0.35 -4.74 -14.40
C PHE A 64 -1.06 -5.33 -14.33
N ASP A 65 -1.32 -6.38 -15.13
CA ASP A 65 -2.52 -7.20 -15.01
C ASP A 65 -2.31 -8.29 -13.93
N PHE A 66 -1.14 -8.94 -13.97
CA PHE A 66 -0.70 -9.88 -12.94
C PHE A 66 0.82 -10.02 -12.94
N MET A 67 1.38 -10.42 -11.80
CA MET A 67 2.78 -10.80 -11.69
C MET A 67 2.95 -12.01 -10.77
N THR A 68 3.76 -12.97 -11.19
CA THR A 68 4.23 -14.07 -10.36
C THR A 68 5.67 -13.78 -9.94
N LEU A 69 5.91 -13.71 -8.64
CA LEU A 69 7.15 -13.23 -8.07
C LEU A 69 8.05 -14.38 -7.62
N HIS A 70 9.32 -14.29 -7.95
CA HIS A 70 10.37 -15.11 -7.34
C HIS A 70 10.96 -14.42 -6.10
N SER A 71 10.93 -13.09 -6.05
CA SER A 71 11.33 -12.28 -4.91
C SER A 71 10.52 -10.98 -4.87
N GLY A 72 10.44 -10.36 -3.72
CA GLY A 72 9.80 -9.07 -3.52
C GLY A 72 9.34 -8.89 -2.08
N TYR A 73 9.09 -7.63 -1.74
CA TYR A 73 8.55 -7.24 -0.45
C TYR A 73 7.33 -6.36 -0.65
N LEU A 74 6.35 -6.58 0.19
CA LEU A 74 5.21 -5.68 0.37
C LEU A 74 5.37 -5.02 1.73
N SER A 75 5.45 -3.70 1.73
CA SER A 75 5.53 -2.88 2.94
C SER A 75 4.26 -2.07 3.10
N VAL A 76 3.81 -1.92 4.35
CA VAL A 76 2.73 -1.00 4.71
C VAL A 76 3.29 0.01 5.71
N GLU A 77 3.26 1.28 5.34
CA GLU A 77 3.55 2.39 6.23
C GLU A 77 2.25 3.08 6.61
N ILE A 78 2.07 3.34 7.89
CA ILE A 78 0.95 4.12 8.40
C ILE A 78 1.49 5.37 9.08
N ILE A 79 1.01 6.54 8.63
CA ILE A 79 1.35 7.85 9.19
C ILE A 79 0.13 8.39 9.92
N ASN A 80 0.25 8.56 11.23
CA ASN A 80 -0.82 9.08 12.07
C ASN A 80 -0.66 10.60 12.28
N ASN A 81 -1.36 11.40 11.49
CA ASN A 81 -1.44 12.85 11.71
C ASN A 81 -2.66 13.27 12.55
N PHE A 82 -3.40 12.32 13.15
CA PHE A 82 -4.46 12.67 14.09
C PHE A 82 -3.90 13.26 15.38
N PRO A 83 -4.66 14.10 16.09
CA PRO A 83 -4.21 14.74 17.32
C PRO A 83 -4.19 13.79 18.53
N THR A 84 -4.40 12.51 18.31
CA THR A 84 -4.38 11.45 19.33
C THR A 84 -3.78 10.16 18.78
N ASP A 85 -3.37 9.28 19.67
CA ASP A 85 -2.86 7.98 19.32
C ASP A 85 -3.97 7.11 18.70
N ILE A 86 -3.58 6.20 17.81
CA ILE A 86 -4.44 5.16 17.25
C ILE A 86 -3.87 3.79 17.61
N SER A 87 -4.71 2.79 17.70
CA SER A 87 -4.30 1.45 18.10
C SER A 87 -5.12 0.34 17.43
N ASN A 88 -4.67 -0.90 17.62
CA ASN A 88 -5.34 -2.09 17.11
C ASN A 88 -5.68 -1.99 15.62
N ILE A 89 -4.74 -1.48 14.83
CA ILE A 89 -4.94 -1.37 13.40
C ILE A 89 -4.65 -2.74 12.78
N ASP A 90 -5.64 -3.29 12.12
CA ASP A 90 -5.58 -4.59 11.46
C ASP A 90 -5.95 -4.41 9.98
N ILE A 91 -5.01 -4.73 9.09
CA ILE A 91 -5.17 -4.59 7.64
C ILE A 91 -4.93 -5.95 6.99
N SER A 92 -5.90 -6.41 6.19
CA SER A 92 -5.78 -7.57 5.32
C SER A 92 -5.72 -7.14 3.86
N LEU A 93 -4.80 -7.71 3.09
CA LEU A 93 -4.75 -7.58 1.64
C LEU A 93 -5.32 -8.84 1.00
N ILE A 94 -6.31 -8.67 0.15
CA ILE A 94 -7.10 -9.76 -0.43
C ILE A 94 -7.02 -9.70 -1.96
N ASN A 95 -6.76 -10.85 -2.56
CA ASN A 95 -6.91 -11.07 -3.99
C ASN A 95 -8.40 -11.11 -4.35
N MET A 96 -8.87 -10.20 -5.20
CA MET A 96 -10.29 -10.12 -5.56
C MET A 96 -10.74 -11.18 -6.57
N ILE A 97 -9.81 -11.98 -7.12
CA ILE A 97 -10.15 -13.04 -8.07
C ILE A 97 -10.62 -14.29 -7.33
N ASP A 98 -9.91 -14.69 -6.25
CA ASP A 98 -10.17 -15.93 -5.51
C ASP A 98 -10.42 -15.72 -4.02
N PHE A 99 -10.41 -14.46 -3.56
CA PHE A 99 -10.59 -14.04 -2.18
C PHE A 99 -9.55 -14.60 -1.20
N SER A 100 -8.39 -15.01 -1.71
CA SER A 100 -7.28 -15.42 -0.87
C SER A 100 -6.62 -14.23 -0.17
N ILE A 101 -6.12 -14.46 1.04
CA ILE A 101 -5.36 -13.44 1.77
C ILE A 101 -3.94 -13.44 1.23
N ILE A 102 -3.49 -12.29 0.72
CA ILE A 102 -2.12 -12.05 0.27
C ILE A 102 -1.24 -11.73 1.47
N ALA A 103 -1.74 -10.87 2.38
CA ALA A 103 -0.98 -10.37 3.52
C ALA A 103 -1.90 -9.91 4.65
N ASN A 104 -1.39 -9.96 5.89
CA ASN A 104 -2.00 -9.33 7.05
C ASN A 104 -0.94 -8.49 7.78
N PHE A 105 -1.35 -7.29 8.20
CA PHE A 105 -0.53 -6.37 8.98
C PHE A 105 -1.27 -5.98 10.25
N TYR A 106 -0.56 -5.95 11.37
CA TYR A 106 -1.13 -5.53 12.65
C TYR A 106 -0.21 -4.54 13.36
N PHE A 107 -0.75 -3.37 13.66
CA PHE A 107 -0.04 -2.32 14.38
C PHE A 107 -0.74 -2.07 15.71
N PRO A 108 -0.11 -2.43 16.83
CA PRO A 108 -0.75 -2.34 18.14
C PRO A 108 -0.98 -0.91 18.61
N LEU A 109 -0.07 0.01 18.24
CA LEU A 109 -0.13 1.43 18.64
C LEU A 109 0.69 2.28 17.68
N ILE A 110 0.13 3.42 17.25
CA ILE A 110 0.83 4.47 16.51
C ILE A 110 0.53 5.80 17.20
N SER A 111 1.57 6.41 17.76
CA SER A 111 1.41 7.70 18.46
C SER A 111 1.06 8.82 17.49
N SER A 112 0.35 9.82 18.02
CA SER A 112 0.05 11.06 17.28
C SER A 112 1.32 11.68 16.70
N GLY A 113 1.29 12.08 15.44
CA GLY A 113 2.42 12.68 14.72
C GLY A 113 3.55 11.70 14.38
N SER A 114 3.32 10.39 14.47
CA SER A 114 4.32 9.35 14.21
C SER A 114 3.93 8.47 13.01
N SER A 115 4.91 7.76 12.47
CA SER A 115 4.67 6.69 11.49
C SER A 115 5.28 5.37 11.96
N VAL A 116 4.72 4.29 11.45
CA VAL A 116 5.26 2.93 11.59
C VAL A 116 5.22 2.24 10.23
N ILE A 117 6.15 1.33 10.01
CA ILE A 117 6.22 0.53 8.80
C ILE A 117 6.42 -0.94 9.19
N ASP A 118 5.76 -1.83 8.46
CA ASP A 118 5.99 -3.26 8.51
C ASP A 118 6.08 -3.82 7.10
N SER A 119 6.79 -4.95 6.93
CA SER A 119 7.10 -5.52 5.63
C SER A 119 7.06 -7.03 5.67
N ILE A 120 6.51 -7.63 4.64
CA ILE A 120 6.51 -9.08 4.44
C ILE A 120 7.12 -9.45 3.10
N SER A 121 7.69 -10.65 3.01
CA SER A 121 8.10 -11.22 1.73
C SER A 121 6.88 -11.73 0.96
N ILE A 122 6.82 -11.35 -0.31
CA ILE A 122 5.80 -11.82 -1.26
C ILE A 122 6.38 -12.77 -2.31
N ALA A 123 7.56 -13.33 -2.03
CA ALA A 123 8.19 -14.32 -2.91
C ALA A 123 7.30 -15.56 -3.10
N GLY A 124 7.17 -16.01 -4.34
CA GLY A 124 6.34 -17.16 -4.71
C GLY A 124 4.85 -16.87 -4.86
N LEU A 125 4.41 -15.64 -4.60
CA LEU A 125 3.01 -15.25 -4.79
C LEU A 125 2.74 -14.79 -6.22
N THR A 126 1.48 -14.96 -6.65
CA THR A 126 0.93 -14.30 -7.83
C THR A 126 0.02 -13.17 -7.37
N ILE A 127 0.38 -11.96 -7.75
CA ILE A 127 -0.35 -10.74 -7.40
C ILE A 127 -1.14 -10.30 -8.65
N PRO A 128 -2.47 -10.22 -8.60
CA PRO A 128 -3.29 -9.67 -9.67
C PRO A 128 -3.35 -8.13 -9.58
N GLU A 129 -3.82 -7.47 -10.64
CA GLU A 129 -4.08 -6.03 -10.64
C GLU A 129 -5.12 -5.63 -9.57
N ASN A 130 -6.12 -6.49 -9.36
CA ASN A 130 -7.24 -6.26 -8.47
C ASN A 130 -6.95 -6.80 -7.06
N VAL A 131 -6.31 -5.99 -6.24
CA VAL A 131 -6.08 -6.22 -4.82
C VAL A 131 -6.89 -5.23 -4.02
N VAL A 132 -7.48 -5.69 -2.94
CA VAL A 132 -8.21 -4.83 -1.99
C VAL A 132 -7.56 -4.93 -0.63
N GLY A 133 -7.28 -3.78 -0.04
CA GLY A 133 -6.98 -3.66 1.38
C GLY A 133 -8.29 -3.58 2.17
N ILE A 134 -8.40 -4.33 3.23
CA ILE A 134 -9.50 -4.22 4.19
C ILE A 134 -8.91 -3.76 5.51
N LEU A 135 -9.32 -2.59 5.96
CA LEU A 135 -9.07 -2.13 7.32
C LEU A 135 -10.09 -2.81 8.24
N ASN A 136 -9.69 -3.95 8.81
CA ASN A 136 -10.57 -4.78 9.64
C ASN A 136 -10.94 -4.09 10.94
N ASN A 137 -9.99 -3.35 11.53
CA ASN A 137 -10.19 -2.60 12.76
C ASN A 137 -9.25 -1.40 12.85
N LEU A 138 -9.73 -0.34 13.48
CA LEU A 138 -8.95 0.80 13.96
C LEU A 138 -9.62 1.40 15.18
N ASP A 139 -8.86 1.56 16.26
CA ASP A 139 -9.29 2.23 17.47
C ASP A 139 -8.64 3.62 17.55
N VAL A 140 -9.43 4.61 17.95
CA VAL A 140 -8.90 5.93 18.34
C VAL A 140 -8.80 6.00 19.85
N ASN A 141 -7.60 6.29 20.36
CA ASN A 141 -7.35 6.36 21.78
C ASN A 141 -7.87 7.68 22.36
N GLN A 142 -8.24 7.65 23.63
CA GLN A 142 -8.63 8.87 24.35
C GLN A 142 -7.46 9.87 24.38
N SER A 143 -7.73 11.13 24.02
CA SER A 143 -6.74 12.18 24.17
C SER A 143 -6.50 12.51 25.67
N SER A 144 -5.27 12.91 26.01
CA SER A 144 -4.91 13.26 27.41
C SER A 144 -5.58 14.54 27.92
N GLY A 145 -6.19 15.31 27.03
CA GLY A 145 -6.91 16.56 27.30
C GLY A 145 -7.60 17.05 26.04
N ALA A 146 -8.05 18.29 26.04
CA ALA A 146 -8.60 18.91 24.85
C ALA A 146 -7.52 19.09 23.79
N VAL A 147 -7.83 18.67 22.56
CA VAL A 147 -6.95 18.76 21.37
C VAL A 147 -7.68 19.51 20.26
N GLY A 148 -6.92 20.15 19.38
CA GLY A 148 -7.48 20.81 18.21
C GLY A 148 -8.09 19.78 17.23
N ILE A 149 -9.31 20.02 16.81
CA ILE A 149 -9.95 19.21 15.76
C ILE A 149 -9.76 19.92 14.43
N ASN A 150 -8.95 19.32 13.58
CA ASN A 150 -8.77 19.79 12.21
C ASN A 150 -9.20 18.68 11.24
N TYR A 151 -10.18 18.97 10.39
CA TYR A 151 -10.74 17.97 9.47
C TYR A 151 -9.77 17.51 8.38
N ASP A 152 -8.69 18.28 8.15
CA ASP A 152 -7.65 17.93 7.18
C ASP A 152 -6.57 17.02 7.79
N ASP A 153 -6.55 16.84 9.14
CA ASP A 153 -5.66 15.87 9.76
C ASP A 153 -6.02 14.46 9.28
N ALA A 154 -5.00 13.68 8.91
CA ALA A 154 -5.21 12.47 8.17
C ALA A 154 -4.41 11.28 8.70
N LEU A 155 -4.99 10.11 8.57
CA LEU A 155 -4.29 8.84 8.58
C LEU A 155 -3.93 8.51 7.12
N ILE A 156 -2.64 8.35 6.86
CA ILE A 156 -2.14 8.02 5.51
C ILE A 156 -1.60 6.60 5.57
N THR A 157 -2.04 5.76 4.64
CA THR A 157 -1.58 4.38 4.49
C THR A 157 -0.88 4.25 3.14
N ASN A 158 0.41 3.93 3.15
CA ASN A 158 1.22 3.71 1.95
C ASN A 158 1.52 2.21 1.79
N PHE A 159 1.13 1.65 0.66
CA PHE A 159 1.50 0.29 0.24
C PHE A 159 2.65 0.40 -0.75
N THR A 160 3.76 -0.29 -0.47
CA THR A 160 4.94 -0.27 -1.34
C THR A 160 5.32 -1.69 -1.74
N LEU A 161 5.36 -1.94 -3.04
CA LEU A 161 5.95 -3.14 -3.63
C LEU A 161 7.38 -2.82 -4.03
N SER A 162 8.36 -3.55 -3.51
CA SER A 162 9.78 -3.26 -3.73
C SER A 162 10.60 -4.53 -3.99
N ASN A 163 11.79 -4.34 -4.58
CA ASN A 163 12.74 -5.41 -4.88
C ASN A 163 12.12 -6.57 -5.67
N LEU A 164 11.26 -6.25 -6.63
CA LEU A 164 10.48 -7.21 -7.39
C LEU A 164 11.37 -7.99 -8.36
N GLY A 165 11.38 -9.31 -8.20
CA GLY A 165 11.96 -10.27 -9.14
C GLY A 165 10.86 -11.17 -9.69
N PHE A 166 10.77 -11.31 -11.01
CA PHE A 166 9.64 -11.95 -11.66
C PHE A 166 9.98 -13.37 -12.14
N ILE A 167 9.01 -14.27 -12.00
CA ILE A 167 8.94 -15.53 -12.76
C ILE A 167 8.20 -15.28 -14.07
N SER A 168 7.06 -14.57 -13.98
CA SER A 168 6.26 -14.14 -15.13
C SER A 168 5.48 -12.88 -14.75
N ALA A 169 5.23 -12.02 -15.73
CA ALA A 169 4.39 -10.84 -15.54
C ALA A 169 3.69 -10.50 -16.85
N SER A 170 2.44 -10.00 -16.75
CA SER A 170 1.79 -9.19 -17.75
C SER A 170 1.77 -7.76 -17.22
N ALA A 171 2.63 -6.91 -17.73
CA ALA A 171 2.84 -5.58 -17.18
C ALA A 171 2.78 -4.52 -18.27
N ILE A 172 2.29 -3.34 -17.91
CA ILE A 172 2.32 -2.16 -18.75
C ILE A 172 3.67 -1.49 -18.53
N PHE A 173 4.55 -1.56 -19.52
CA PHE A 173 5.82 -0.86 -19.47
C PHE A 173 5.61 0.56 -20.00
N PRO A 174 5.94 1.63 -19.26
CA PRO A 174 6.09 2.94 -19.85
C PRO A 174 7.13 2.84 -20.96
N GLU A 175 6.99 3.64 -22.02
CA GLU A 175 7.92 3.64 -23.15
C GLU A 175 9.37 3.61 -22.66
N GLN A 176 10.01 2.47 -22.81
CA GLN A 176 11.43 2.30 -22.50
C GLN A 176 12.16 2.05 -23.80
N GLU A 177 13.23 2.82 -24.03
CA GLU A 177 14.17 2.52 -25.11
C GLU A 177 14.92 1.22 -24.74
N ILE A 178 14.57 0.11 -25.41
CA ILE A 178 15.30 -1.15 -25.27
C ILE A 178 16.54 -1.07 -26.15
N TYR A 179 17.69 -0.87 -25.54
CA TYR A 179 18.97 -0.99 -26.26
C TYR A 179 19.33 -2.46 -26.44
N VAL A 180 19.06 -3.00 -27.62
CA VAL A 180 19.55 -4.32 -28.01
C VAL A 180 21.01 -4.18 -28.43
N LYS A 181 21.95 -4.66 -27.61
CA LYS A 181 23.35 -4.75 -28.00
C LYS A 181 23.48 -5.87 -29.06
N LYS A 182 23.62 -5.47 -30.33
CA LYS A 182 23.88 -6.41 -31.40
C LYS A 182 25.34 -6.87 -31.28
N GLU A 183 25.57 -8.10 -30.81
CA GLU A 183 26.89 -8.74 -30.96
C GLU A 183 27.04 -9.16 -32.42
N GLU A 184 27.90 -8.47 -33.14
CA GLU A 184 28.34 -8.90 -34.48
C GLU A 184 29.27 -10.09 -34.28
N GLN A 185 28.79 -11.31 -34.56
CA GLN A 185 29.70 -12.44 -34.79
C GLN A 185 30.38 -12.27 -36.12
N ILE A 186 31.68 -11.96 -36.08
CA ILE A 186 32.54 -12.04 -37.28
C ILE A 186 32.77 -13.53 -37.49
N ILE A 187 32.11 -14.09 -38.49
CA ILE A 187 32.42 -15.45 -38.97
C ILE A 187 33.64 -15.26 -39.92
N ASP A 188 34.82 -15.60 -39.42
CA ASP A 188 36.01 -15.71 -40.25
C ASP A 188 35.90 -17.01 -41.09
N LEU A 189 35.60 -16.85 -42.37
CA LEU A 189 35.58 -17.99 -43.29
C LEU A 189 36.97 -18.10 -43.88
N ASP A 190 37.77 -19.06 -43.38
CA ASP A 190 39.02 -19.43 -44.04
C ASP A 190 38.78 -19.79 -45.53
N PRO A 191 39.55 -19.16 -46.42
CA PRO A 191 39.42 -19.55 -47.84
C PRO A 191 40.00 -20.95 -48.05
N ILE A 192 39.25 -21.78 -48.78
CA ILE A 192 39.63 -23.12 -49.24
C ILE A 192 40.71 -23.02 -50.28
#